data_185c12e16135c8804eddb7edeb939427
#
_entry.id   185c12e16135c8804eddb7edeb939427
#
_cell.length_a   1.000
_cell.length_b   1.000
_cell.length_c   1.000
_cell.angle_alpha   90.00
_cell.angle_beta   90.00
_cell.angle_gamma   90.00
#
_symmetry.space_group_name_H-M   'P 1'
#
loop_
_entity.id
_entity.type
_entity.pdbx_description
1 polymer ?
#
loop_
_entity_poly.entity_id
_entity_poly.type
_entity_poly.pdbx_seq_one_letter_code
_entity_poly.pdbx_strand_id
1 'polypeptide(L)'
;VSFRKNVLPDKLCKIGIECLKKAAMKKHDNRGAAAGPLRKSTLPKYANDFSKHYNKNSNRNNGNNGNNIYYRTNGYFSKKNGKFVNNSLSNTSMSNIIGYFDKPDRNIKVNAPKCRETAFTSQQVEKWKKVVPLIQEIDKQYQLLIPDKHKLQLKQARQTPKFNIKGTSFSTVTINYNWRTALHTDKGDLPQGFGNLVVLEEGKYDGGYTGFPQYGVCVDVRHGDFLGMDVHKFHCNTQIKPITKEYSRLSLVCYLREKMIRCRHL
;
A
#
# COMPACT_ATOMS: atom_id res chain seq x y z
N VAL A 1 1.98 5.32 14.97
CA VAL A 1 1.04 5.87 13.98
C VAL A 1 0.96 7.36 14.18
N SER A 2 1.15 8.15 13.12
CA SER A 2 0.97 9.60 13.09
C SER A 2 0.00 9.95 11.97
N PHE A 3 -1.03 10.73 12.29
CA PHE A 3 -2.10 11.03 11.36
C PHE A 3 -2.40 12.53 11.32
N ARG A 4 -2.59 13.06 10.12
CA ARG A 4 -3.05 14.44 9.89
C ARG A 4 -4.05 14.50 8.77
N LYS A 5 -5.08 15.30 8.97
CA LYS A 5 -6.12 15.55 7.99
C LYS A 5 -5.77 16.72 7.08
N ASN A 6 -6.14 16.58 5.80
CA ASN A 6 -6.17 17.66 4.81
C ASN A 6 -4.84 18.46 4.72
N VAL A 7 -3.72 17.74 4.62
CA VAL A 7 -2.39 18.36 4.59
C VAL A 7 -1.78 18.45 3.19
N LEU A 8 -2.35 17.71 2.23
CA LEU A 8 -1.86 17.77 0.85
C LEU A 8 -2.62 18.84 0.05
N PRO A 9 -1.91 19.68 -0.71
CA PRO A 9 -2.55 20.68 -1.57
C PRO A 9 -3.46 20.04 -2.63
N ASP A 10 -4.69 20.51 -2.76
CA ASP A 10 -5.70 20.01 -3.72
C ASP A 10 -5.18 19.94 -5.15
N LYS A 11 -4.38 20.93 -5.57
CA LYS A 11 -3.76 20.94 -6.90
C LYS A 11 -2.88 19.70 -7.12
N LEU A 12 -2.09 19.31 -6.13
CA LEU A 12 -1.25 18.13 -6.22
C LEU A 12 -2.07 16.84 -6.17
N CYS A 13 -3.13 16.81 -5.37
CA CYS A 13 -4.06 15.68 -5.30
C CYS A 13 -4.74 15.44 -6.66
N LYS A 14 -5.23 16.48 -7.33
CA LYS A 14 -5.82 16.41 -8.67
C LYS A 14 -4.82 15.87 -9.70
N ILE A 15 -3.60 16.39 -9.73
CA ILE A 15 -2.53 15.87 -10.59
C ILE A 15 -2.24 14.40 -10.30
N GLY A 16 -2.23 14.00 -9.02
CA GLY A 16 -2.07 12.62 -8.61
C GLY A 16 -3.15 11.71 -9.18
N ILE A 17 -4.42 12.11 -9.11
CA ILE A 17 -5.53 11.35 -9.67
C ILE A 17 -5.39 11.21 -11.19
N GLU A 18 -5.20 12.32 -11.91
CA GLU A 18 -5.05 12.35 -13.37
C GLU A 18 -3.93 11.43 -13.86
N CYS A 19 -2.78 11.49 -13.20
CA CYS A 19 -1.60 10.75 -13.63
C CYS A 19 -1.64 9.28 -13.23
N LEU A 20 -2.19 8.94 -12.06
CA LEU A 20 -2.01 7.63 -11.44
C LEU A 20 -3.24 6.72 -11.50
N LYS A 21 -4.47 7.27 -11.63
CA LYS A 21 -5.70 6.47 -11.57
C LYS A 21 -5.68 5.30 -12.56
N LYS A 22 -5.42 5.56 -13.84
CA LYS A 22 -5.33 4.51 -14.87
C LYS A 22 -4.21 3.50 -14.58
N ALA A 23 -3.07 3.96 -14.09
CA ALA A 23 -1.96 3.10 -13.76
C ALA A 23 -2.25 2.18 -12.56
N ALA A 24 -3.02 2.67 -11.56
CA ALA A 24 -3.43 1.91 -10.40
C ALA A 24 -4.49 0.85 -10.71
N MET A 25 -5.26 1.00 -11.79
CA MET A 25 -6.28 0.03 -12.23
C MET A 25 -5.68 -1.23 -12.86
N LYS A 26 -4.36 -1.35 -12.90
CA LYS A 26 -3.68 -2.54 -13.37
C LYS A 26 -3.97 -3.73 -12.45
N LYS A 27 -4.49 -4.82 -13.01
CA LYS A 27 -4.65 -6.08 -12.28
C LYS A 27 -3.29 -6.66 -11.91
N HIS A 28 -3.15 -7.09 -10.68
CA HIS A 28 -1.93 -7.66 -10.15
C HIS A 28 -2.19 -9.02 -9.52
N ASP A 29 -1.39 -10.02 -9.90
CA ASP A 29 -1.58 -11.41 -9.49
C ASP A 29 -0.93 -11.72 -8.15
N ASN A 30 0.13 -11.00 -7.81
CA ASN A 30 0.91 -11.27 -6.63
C ASN A 30 1.11 -10.01 -5.78
N ARG A 31 0.26 -9.85 -4.77
CA ARG A 31 0.40 -8.82 -3.73
C ARG A 31 0.71 -9.42 -2.36
N GLY A 32 1.22 -10.66 -2.36
CA GLY A 32 1.60 -11.36 -1.14
C GLY A 32 0.47 -11.44 -0.12
N ALA A 33 0.83 -11.30 1.15
CA ALA A 33 -0.12 -11.37 2.27
C ALA A 33 -1.20 -10.28 2.22
N ALA A 34 -0.91 -9.11 1.65
CA ALA A 34 -1.88 -8.01 1.50
C ALA A 34 -3.09 -8.41 0.64
N ALA A 35 -2.93 -9.38 -0.25
CA ALA A 35 -4.03 -9.93 -1.04
C ALA A 35 -4.79 -11.06 -0.31
N GLY A 36 -4.31 -11.51 0.86
CA GLY A 36 -4.80 -12.73 1.53
C GLY A 36 -4.57 -13.97 0.67
N PRO A 37 -4.97 -15.13 1.11
CA PRO A 37 -5.36 -15.48 2.47
C PRO A 37 -4.12 -15.79 3.32
N LEU A 38 -4.14 -15.34 4.51
CA LEU A 38 -3.28 -15.91 5.53
C LEU A 38 -3.93 -17.21 6.03
N ARG A 39 -3.13 -18.24 6.32
CA ARG A 39 -3.66 -19.42 6.99
C ARG A 39 -4.24 -18.98 8.33
N LYS A 40 -5.46 -19.42 8.64
CA LYS A 40 -6.13 -19.06 9.90
C LYS A 40 -5.25 -19.29 11.14
N SER A 41 -4.44 -20.35 11.12
CA SER A 41 -3.47 -20.68 12.18
C SER A 41 -2.32 -19.68 12.36
N THR A 42 -2.07 -18.81 11.39
CA THR A 42 -1.00 -17.79 11.46
C THR A 42 -1.53 -16.42 11.87
N LEU A 43 -2.83 -16.28 12.07
CA LEU A 43 -3.43 -15.03 12.51
C LEU A 43 -3.25 -14.86 14.02
N PRO A 44 -2.89 -13.66 14.48
CA PRO A 44 -2.82 -13.37 15.89
C PRO A 44 -4.21 -13.44 16.55
N LYS A 45 -4.26 -13.80 17.82
CA LYS A 45 -5.54 -13.97 18.57
C LYS A 45 -6.43 -12.73 18.52
N TYR A 46 -5.85 -11.53 18.61
CA TYR A 46 -6.60 -10.28 18.57
C TYR A 46 -7.27 -9.99 17.22
N ALA A 47 -6.90 -10.67 16.14
CA ALA A 47 -7.52 -10.46 14.83
C ALA A 47 -9.01 -10.84 14.84
N ASN A 48 -9.40 -11.85 15.64
CA ASN A 48 -10.80 -12.24 15.78
C ASN A 48 -11.63 -11.19 16.52
N ASP A 49 -11.06 -10.58 17.55
CA ASP A 49 -11.77 -9.57 18.36
C ASP A 49 -11.94 -8.28 17.58
N PHE A 50 -10.92 -7.87 16.84
CA PHE A 50 -11.02 -6.75 15.95
C PHE A 50 -12.13 -6.92 14.90
N SER A 51 -12.25 -8.11 14.32
CA SER A 51 -13.32 -8.40 13.34
C SER A 51 -14.72 -8.29 13.93
N LYS A 52 -14.92 -8.66 15.18
CA LYS A 52 -16.20 -8.56 15.88
C LYS A 52 -16.66 -7.10 16.04
N HIS A 53 -15.74 -6.18 16.32
CA HIS A 53 -16.05 -4.78 16.54
C HIS A 53 -16.41 -4.03 15.26
N TYR A 54 -15.68 -4.28 14.17
CA TYR A 54 -15.76 -3.46 12.95
C TYR A 54 -16.58 -4.08 11.82
N ASN A 55 -17.02 -5.34 11.98
CA ASN A 55 -17.79 -6.03 10.95
C ASN A 55 -19.24 -6.34 11.37
N LYS A 56 -19.76 -5.77 12.44
CA LYS A 56 -21.14 -6.02 12.91
C LYS A 56 -22.22 -5.80 11.84
N ASN A 57 -21.95 -4.98 10.83
CA ASN A 57 -22.92 -4.62 9.78
C ASN A 57 -22.71 -5.34 8.44
N SER A 58 -21.80 -6.28 8.33
CA SER A 58 -21.51 -6.98 7.06
C SER A 58 -22.19 -8.37 6.95
N ASN A 59 -23.33 -8.54 7.58
CA ASN A 59 -24.13 -9.77 7.59
C ASN A 59 -24.81 -10.07 6.25
N ARG A 60 -24.21 -9.81 5.09
CA ARG A 60 -24.78 -10.21 3.80
C ARG A 60 -23.84 -11.11 3.01
N ASN A 61 -24.17 -12.39 3.11
CA ASN A 61 -24.13 -13.41 2.08
C ASN A 61 -22.98 -13.37 1.06
N ASN A 62 -21.79 -13.60 1.49
CA ASN A 62 -20.81 -14.23 0.64
C ASN A 62 -20.18 -15.35 1.45
N GLY A 63 -20.59 -16.56 1.22
CA GLY A 63 -20.32 -17.86 1.82
C GLY A 63 -18.96 -18.18 2.45
N ASN A 64 -18.25 -17.21 2.89
CA ASN A 64 -17.18 -17.26 3.86
C ASN A 64 -17.70 -16.49 5.06
N ASN A 65 -17.78 -17.09 6.19
CA ASN A 65 -18.20 -16.51 7.46
C ASN A 65 -17.79 -15.06 7.59
N GLY A 66 -18.47 -14.29 6.93
CA GLY A 66 -18.83 -12.95 6.65
C GLY A 66 -17.93 -11.85 7.03
N ASN A 67 -16.86 -11.93 7.74
CA ASN A 67 -16.39 -10.74 8.43
C ASN A 67 -14.88 -10.64 8.57
N ASN A 68 -14.17 -11.22 7.64
CA ASN A 68 -12.74 -11.26 7.77
C ASN A 68 -12.12 -10.03 7.12
N ILE A 69 -11.77 -9.02 7.91
CA ILE A 69 -10.89 -7.95 7.46
C ILE A 69 -9.52 -8.47 7.01
N TYR A 70 -9.18 -9.71 7.33
CA TYR A 70 -7.94 -10.37 6.97
C TYR A 70 -8.07 -11.36 5.81
N TYR A 71 -9.30 -11.67 5.34
CA TYR A 71 -9.45 -12.47 4.13
C TYR A 71 -9.88 -11.62 2.96
N ARG A 72 -9.40 -11.99 1.82
CA ARG A 72 -9.96 -11.52 0.59
C ARG A 72 -11.24 -12.26 0.29
N THR A 73 -12.29 -11.53 -0.05
CA THR A 73 -13.60 -12.11 -0.36
C THR A 73 -13.67 -12.72 -1.75
N ASN A 74 -12.67 -12.59 -2.60
CA ASN A 74 -12.73 -13.00 -3.98
C ASN A 74 -11.60 -13.96 -4.35
N GLY A 75 -11.73 -15.20 -3.87
CA GLY A 75 -11.25 -16.27 -4.69
C GLY A 75 -9.93 -16.93 -4.38
N TYR A 76 -9.34 -16.76 -3.23
CA TYR A 76 -8.16 -17.56 -2.87
C TYR A 76 -8.50 -18.94 -2.29
N PHE A 77 -9.73 -19.15 -1.82
CA PHE A 77 -10.20 -20.45 -1.41
C PHE A 77 -11.23 -21.00 -2.38
N SER A 78 -10.95 -22.15 -2.95
CA SER A 78 -11.94 -22.89 -3.72
C SER A 78 -13.07 -23.34 -2.78
N LYS A 79 -14.29 -22.87 -3.05
CA LYS A 79 -15.49 -23.35 -2.33
C LYS A 79 -15.72 -24.85 -2.51
N LYS A 80 -15.21 -25.44 -3.60
CA LYS A 80 -15.43 -26.83 -3.99
C LYS A 80 -14.62 -27.81 -3.14
N ASN A 81 -13.44 -27.43 -2.68
CA ASN A 81 -12.53 -28.35 -2.00
C ASN A 81 -11.85 -27.76 -0.76
N GLY A 82 -12.24 -26.55 -0.34
CA GLY A 82 -11.65 -25.86 0.83
C GLY A 82 -10.16 -25.55 0.69
N LYS A 83 -9.57 -25.79 -0.48
CA LYS A 83 -8.14 -25.57 -0.72
C LYS A 83 -7.89 -24.17 -1.24
N PHE A 84 -6.75 -23.65 -0.86
CA PHE A 84 -6.23 -22.42 -1.40
C PHE A 84 -5.95 -22.59 -2.90
N VAL A 85 -6.54 -21.72 -3.70
CA VAL A 85 -6.29 -21.66 -5.15
C VAL A 85 -5.45 -20.43 -5.41
N ASN A 86 -4.18 -20.63 -5.70
CA ASN A 86 -3.28 -19.60 -6.20
C ASN A 86 -3.51 -19.43 -7.71
N ASN A 87 -4.67 -18.89 -8.06
CA ASN A 87 -5.03 -18.67 -9.45
C ASN A 87 -5.01 -17.16 -9.74
N SER A 88 -4.14 -16.75 -10.64
CA SER A 88 -3.99 -15.37 -11.11
C SER A 88 -5.31 -14.78 -11.65
N LEU A 89 -6.15 -15.59 -12.26
CA LEU A 89 -7.44 -15.19 -12.80
C LEU A 89 -8.46 -14.77 -11.74
N SER A 90 -8.30 -15.23 -10.49
CA SER A 90 -9.18 -14.86 -9.38
C SER A 90 -8.72 -13.62 -8.61
N ASN A 91 -7.53 -13.10 -8.93
CA ASN A 91 -6.97 -11.95 -8.26
C ASN A 91 -7.45 -10.63 -8.88
N THR A 92 -8.39 -9.97 -8.24
CA THR A 92 -8.95 -8.69 -8.68
C THR A 92 -8.27 -7.47 -8.05
N SER A 93 -7.08 -7.62 -7.45
CA SER A 93 -6.35 -6.47 -6.92
C SER A 93 -5.99 -5.53 -8.05
N MET A 94 -6.48 -4.32 -7.96
CA MET A 94 -6.02 -3.23 -8.81
C MET A 94 -4.93 -2.48 -8.07
N SER A 95 -3.69 -2.65 -8.51
CA SER A 95 -2.52 -2.09 -7.87
C SER A 95 -1.36 -2.00 -8.83
N ASN A 96 -0.46 -1.05 -8.60
CA ASN A 96 0.79 -0.93 -9.34
C ASN A 96 1.90 -0.39 -8.42
N ILE A 97 3.12 -0.48 -8.90
CA ILE A 97 4.31 0.05 -8.23
C ILE A 97 4.96 1.05 -9.17
N ILE A 98 5.26 2.24 -8.66
CA ILE A 98 5.94 3.31 -9.38
C ILE A 98 7.23 3.72 -8.64
N GLY A 99 8.11 4.46 -9.31
CA GLY A 99 9.45 4.78 -8.81
C GLY A 99 10.44 3.69 -9.18
N TYR A 100 11.22 3.23 -8.22
CA TYR A 100 12.30 2.27 -8.41
C TYR A 100 12.02 0.97 -7.65
N PHE A 101 12.51 -0.15 -8.17
CA PHE A 101 12.28 -1.45 -7.58
C PHE A 101 13.42 -2.42 -7.84
N ASP A 102 13.66 -3.35 -6.91
CA ASP A 102 14.63 -4.41 -7.08
C ASP A 102 14.09 -5.55 -7.95
N LYS A 103 15.00 -6.15 -8.73
CA LYS A 103 14.74 -7.40 -9.44
C LYS A 103 15.78 -8.41 -8.96
N PRO A 104 15.38 -9.56 -8.39
CA PRO A 104 16.33 -10.61 -8.04
C PRO A 104 17.09 -11.06 -9.29
N ASP A 105 18.41 -11.08 -9.23
CA ASP A 105 19.22 -11.69 -10.26
C ASP A 105 19.40 -13.16 -9.93
N ARG A 106 18.78 -14.04 -10.72
CA ARG A 106 18.84 -15.49 -10.51
C ARG A 106 20.21 -16.08 -10.84
N ASN A 107 21.02 -15.36 -11.59
CA ASN A 107 22.32 -15.84 -12.10
C ASN A 107 23.49 -15.42 -11.21
N ILE A 108 23.26 -14.55 -10.25
CA ILE A 108 24.33 -14.07 -9.37
C ILE A 108 24.09 -14.65 -7.97
N LYS A 109 25.05 -15.48 -7.52
CA LYS A 109 25.13 -16.01 -6.14
C LYS A 109 25.35 -14.92 -5.08
N VAL A 110 25.27 -13.66 -5.46
CA VAL A 110 25.52 -12.51 -4.60
C VAL A 110 24.19 -11.86 -4.21
N ASN A 111 24.00 -11.58 -2.94
CA ASN A 111 22.82 -10.93 -2.34
C ASN A 111 22.57 -9.47 -2.80
N ALA A 112 23.02 -9.06 -3.96
CA ALA A 112 22.81 -7.73 -4.49
C ALA A 112 21.78 -7.75 -5.62
N PRO A 113 20.60 -7.17 -5.44
CA PRO A 113 19.59 -7.10 -6.48
C PRO A 113 20.03 -6.15 -7.60
N LYS A 114 19.52 -6.38 -8.82
CA LYS A 114 19.51 -5.34 -9.86
C LYS A 114 18.40 -4.36 -9.56
N CYS A 115 18.73 -3.07 -9.51
CA CYS A 115 17.73 -2.04 -9.36
C CYS A 115 17.35 -1.46 -10.72
N ARG A 116 16.09 -1.08 -10.83
CA ARG A 116 15.52 -0.57 -12.08
C ARG A 116 14.38 0.41 -11.82
N GLU A 117 14.11 1.23 -12.80
CA GLU A 117 12.84 1.94 -12.87
C GLU A 117 11.68 0.97 -13.06
N THR A 118 10.54 1.29 -12.49
CA THR A 118 9.30 0.57 -12.79
C THR A 118 8.81 0.93 -14.19
N ALA A 119 7.95 0.09 -14.77
CA ALA A 119 7.42 0.35 -16.12
C ALA A 119 6.68 1.70 -16.22
N PHE A 120 5.96 2.11 -15.17
CA PHE A 120 5.32 3.43 -15.16
C PHE A 120 6.36 4.54 -15.23
N THR A 121 7.40 4.48 -14.43
CA THR A 121 8.44 5.52 -14.35
C THR A 121 9.19 5.68 -15.66
N SER A 122 9.57 4.56 -16.30
CA SER A 122 10.33 4.57 -17.56
C SER A 122 9.47 4.85 -18.81
N GLN A 123 8.19 4.43 -18.82
CA GLN A 123 7.34 4.52 -20.01
C GLN A 123 6.35 5.69 -19.99
N GLN A 124 6.03 6.23 -18.81
CA GLN A 124 5.10 7.36 -18.63
C GLN A 124 5.82 8.59 -18.07
N VAL A 125 6.95 8.94 -18.68
CA VAL A 125 7.91 9.92 -18.16
C VAL A 125 7.25 11.26 -17.81
N GLU A 126 6.36 11.77 -18.66
CA GLU A 126 5.70 13.06 -18.40
C GLU A 126 4.73 12.99 -17.21
N LYS A 127 3.99 11.87 -17.05
CA LYS A 127 3.14 11.67 -15.87
C LYS A 127 3.97 11.48 -14.62
N TRP A 128 5.10 10.77 -14.74
CA TRP A 128 6.03 10.61 -13.64
C TRP A 128 6.56 11.95 -13.15
N LYS A 129 7.05 12.81 -14.07
CA LYS A 129 7.53 14.15 -13.71
C LYS A 129 6.45 14.98 -13.01
N LYS A 130 5.20 14.93 -13.50
CA LYS A 130 4.07 15.66 -12.88
C LYS A 130 3.72 15.18 -11.47
N VAL A 131 3.93 13.91 -11.18
CA VAL A 131 3.54 13.31 -9.88
C VAL A 131 4.63 13.43 -8.82
N VAL A 132 5.90 13.61 -9.22
CA VAL A 132 7.02 13.77 -8.27
C VAL A 132 6.77 14.86 -7.22
N PRO A 133 6.24 16.06 -7.55
CA PRO A 133 5.94 17.09 -6.55
C PRO A 133 4.94 16.64 -5.47
N LEU A 134 3.96 15.81 -5.81
CA LEU A 134 3.05 15.21 -4.81
C LEU A 134 3.82 14.29 -3.85
N ILE A 135 4.73 13.46 -4.39
CA ILE A 135 5.52 12.54 -3.57
C ILE A 135 6.50 13.33 -2.67
N GLN A 136 7.03 14.45 -3.15
CA GLN A 136 7.86 15.36 -2.36
C GLN A 136 7.07 16.01 -1.22
N GLU A 137 5.82 16.41 -1.46
CA GLU A 137 4.96 16.94 -0.40
C GLU A 137 4.64 15.87 0.65
N ILE A 138 4.42 14.62 0.24
CA ILE A 138 4.25 13.49 1.17
C ILE A 138 5.51 13.30 2.04
N ASP A 139 6.70 13.38 1.45
CA ASP A 139 7.97 13.27 2.19
C ASP A 139 8.15 14.42 3.19
N LYS A 140 7.75 15.63 2.82
CA LYS A 140 7.73 16.79 3.72
C LYS A 140 6.79 16.57 4.91
N GLN A 141 5.59 16.01 4.70
CA GLN A 141 4.68 15.65 5.79
C GLN A 141 5.29 14.58 6.69
N TYR A 142 5.99 13.59 6.11
CA TYR A 142 6.75 12.59 6.87
C TYR A 142 7.82 13.24 7.75
N GLN A 143 8.61 14.15 7.17
CA GLN A 143 9.63 14.88 7.91
C GLN A 143 9.06 15.70 9.07
N LEU A 144 7.94 16.38 8.85
CA LEU A 144 7.30 17.22 9.87
C LEU A 144 6.70 16.41 11.02
N LEU A 145 6.12 15.25 10.72
CA LEU A 145 5.34 14.50 11.70
C LEU A 145 6.16 13.43 12.43
N ILE A 146 7.18 12.89 11.78
CA ILE A 146 7.97 11.76 12.30
C ILE A 146 9.45 12.01 11.97
N PRO A 147 10.04 13.12 12.44
CA PRO A 147 11.36 13.61 11.99
C PRO A 147 12.48 12.59 12.21
N ASP A 148 12.46 11.87 13.33
CA ASP A 148 13.52 10.90 13.65
C ASP A 148 13.51 9.73 12.66
N LYS A 149 12.33 9.18 12.35
CA LYS A 149 12.19 8.10 11.37
C LYS A 149 12.52 8.56 9.96
N HIS A 150 12.07 9.76 9.59
CA HIS A 150 12.42 10.37 8.31
C HIS A 150 13.93 10.54 8.15
N LYS A 151 14.61 11.08 9.18
CA LYS A 151 16.08 11.28 9.17
C LYS A 151 16.84 9.96 8.98
N LEU A 152 16.42 8.90 9.69
CA LEU A 152 17.01 7.58 9.53
C LEU A 152 16.79 7.02 8.12
N GLN A 153 15.57 7.11 7.61
CA GLN A 153 15.22 6.63 6.27
C GLN A 153 15.95 7.41 5.18
N LEU A 154 16.01 8.74 5.28
CA LEU A 154 16.73 9.61 4.34
C LEU A 154 18.23 9.30 4.30
N LYS A 155 18.85 9.03 5.45
CA LYS A 155 20.27 8.61 5.52
C LYS A 155 20.50 7.32 4.71
N GLN A 156 19.59 6.36 4.80
CA GLN A 156 19.67 5.11 4.03
C GLN A 156 19.40 5.35 2.53
N ALA A 157 18.40 6.15 2.19
CA ALA A 157 18.06 6.47 0.80
C ALA A 157 19.21 7.12 0.05
N ARG A 158 20.00 7.96 0.73
CA ARG A 158 21.18 8.64 0.15
C ARG A 158 22.33 7.70 -0.24
N GLN A 159 22.31 6.44 0.19
CA GLN A 159 23.31 5.46 -0.20
C GLN A 159 23.16 5.03 -1.68
N THR A 160 21.96 5.15 -2.24
CA THR A 160 21.66 4.79 -3.63
C THR A 160 20.86 5.90 -4.33
N PRO A 161 21.43 7.08 -4.52
CA PRO A 161 20.71 8.26 -5.00
C PRO A 161 20.10 8.10 -6.38
N LYS A 162 20.69 7.25 -7.26
CA LYS A 162 20.14 6.94 -8.60
C LYS A 162 18.81 6.20 -8.55
N PHE A 163 18.53 5.49 -7.46
CA PHE A 163 17.32 4.67 -7.28
C PHE A 163 16.43 5.20 -6.17
N ASN A 164 16.54 6.49 -5.90
CA ASN A 164 15.69 7.20 -4.98
C ASN A 164 14.84 8.23 -5.71
N ILE A 165 13.59 8.42 -5.28
CA ILE A 165 12.72 9.44 -5.87
C ILE A 165 13.27 10.81 -5.50
N LYS A 166 13.53 11.61 -6.52
CA LYS A 166 14.25 12.89 -6.39
C LYS A 166 13.65 13.76 -5.27
N GLY A 167 14.51 14.17 -4.33
CA GLY A 167 14.15 15.06 -3.23
C GLY A 167 13.31 14.41 -2.13
N THR A 168 13.31 13.08 -2.02
CA THR A 168 12.57 12.35 -0.99
C THR A 168 13.41 11.30 -0.28
N SER A 169 12.87 10.72 0.79
CA SER A 169 13.41 9.54 1.48
C SER A 169 12.86 8.22 0.93
N PHE A 170 12.14 8.25 -0.21
CA PHE A 170 11.45 7.11 -0.80
C PHE A 170 12.13 6.58 -2.05
N SER A 171 12.13 5.27 -2.22
CA SER A 171 12.49 4.63 -3.50
C SER A 171 11.25 4.24 -4.31
N THR A 172 10.16 3.96 -3.64
CA THR A 172 9.02 3.24 -4.23
C THR A 172 7.71 3.79 -3.71
N VAL A 173 6.70 3.82 -4.58
CA VAL A 173 5.31 4.08 -4.21
C VAL A 173 4.44 2.94 -4.73
N THR A 174 3.68 2.34 -3.83
CA THR A 174 2.59 1.44 -4.19
C THR A 174 1.32 2.25 -4.37
N ILE A 175 0.66 2.12 -5.52
CA ILE A 175 -0.62 2.76 -5.81
C ILE A 175 -1.70 1.70 -5.93
N ASN A 176 -2.82 1.87 -5.20
CA ASN A 176 -3.93 0.91 -5.20
C ASN A 176 -5.23 1.64 -5.57
N TYR A 177 -6.07 0.99 -6.36
CA TYR A 177 -7.36 1.50 -6.80
C TYR A 177 -8.50 0.68 -6.22
N ASN A 178 -9.38 1.30 -5.44
CA ASN A 178 -10.56 0.68 -4.82
C ASN A 178 -10.28 -0.69 -4.19
N TRP A 179 -9.08 -0.88 -3.66
CA TRP A 179 -8.64 -2.17 -3.17
C TRP A 179 -8.59 -2.23 -1.65
N ARG A 180 -9.22 -3.24 -1.10
CA ARG A 180 -9.18 -3.62 0.32
C ARG A 180 -8.02 -4.58 0.55
N THR A 181 -7.07 -4.23 1.40
CA THR A 181 -6.01 -5.16 1.82
C THR A 181 -6.47 -6.07 2.94
N ALA A 182 -6.04 -7.33 2.91
CA ALA A 182 -6.17 -8.25 4.03
C ALA A 182 -5.19 -7.89 5.16
N LEU A 183 -5.34 -8.50 6.33
CA LEU A 183 -4.40 -8.31 7.44
C LEU A 183 -3.02 -8.84 7.07
N HIS A 184 -2.02 -7.97 7.12
CA HIS A 184 -0.64 -8.26 6.72
C HIS A 184 0.38 -7.35 7.40
N THR A 185 1.63 -7.65 7.18
CA THR A 185 2.79 -6.78 7.44
C THR A 185 3.58 -6.65 6.14
N ASP A 186 4.19 -5.49 5.91
CA ASP A 186 5.07 -5.27 4.76
C ASP A 186 6.50 -5.71 5.10
N LYS A 187 6.96 -6.76 4.40
CA LYS A 187 8.26 -7.39 4.66
C LYS A 187 9.42 -6.82 3.85
N GLY A 188 9.14 -5.91 2.94
CA GLY A 188 10.16 -5.41 2.01
C GLY A 188 10.59 -3.97 2.28
N ASP A 189 9.96 -3.32 3.23
CA ASP A 189 10.23 -1.94 3.60
C ASP A 189 11.39 -1.86 4.60
N LEU A 190 12.09 -0.73 4.60
CA LEU A 190 13.19 -0.51 5.53
C LEU A 190 12.71 -0.64 6.98
N PRO A 191 13.31 -1.54 7.82
CA PRO A 191 12.85 -1.78 9.18
C PRO A 191 12.84 -0.53 10.09
N GLN A 192 13.76 0.41 9.85
CA GLN A 192 13.87 1.65 10.62
C GLN A 192 12.94 2.75 10.10
N GLY A 193 12.40 2.57 8.88
CA GLY A 193 11.51 3.53 8.22
C GLY A 193 10.04 3.31 8.57
N PHE A 194 9.21 4.16 7.97
CA PHE A 194 7.75 4.07 8.04
C PHE A 194 7.16 3.99 6.64
N GLY A 195 6.02 3.33 6.50
CA GLY A 195 5.14 3.46 5.37
C GLY A 195 4.32 4.75 5.50
N ASN A 196 4.19 5.48 4.41
CA ASN A 196 3.51 6.77 4.37
C ASN A 196 2.32 6.66 3.43
N LEU A 197 1.13 6.54 4.00
CA LEU A 197 -0.13 6.38 3.28
C LEU A 197 -0.81 7.72 3.10
N VAL A 198 -1.22 8.00 1.87
CA VAL A 198 -2.16 9.06 1.54
C VAL A 198 -3.29 8.51 0.68
N VAL A 199 -4.43 9.19 0.71
CA VAL A 199 -5.60 8.82 -0.09
C VAL A 199 -6.04 9.99 -0.95
N LEU A 200 -6.33 9.68 -2.21
CA LEU A 200 -6.91 10.61 -3.17
C LEU A 200 -8.26 10.04 -3.61
N GLU A 201 -9.30 10.86 -3.64
CA GLU A 201 -10.68 10.40 -3.83
C GLU A 201 -11.43 11.19 -4.87
N GLU A 202 -12.37 10.51 -5.51
CA GLU A 202 -13.46 11.09 -6.30
C GLU A 202 -14.75 10.36 -5.92
N GLY A 203 -15.87 11.06 -5.88
CA GLY A 203 -17.13 10.50 -5.41
C GLY A 203 -17.16 10.23 -3.91
N LYS A 204 -18.14 9.44 -3.45
CA LYS A 204 -18.32 9.14 -2.01
C LYS A 204 -18.39 7.63 -1.77
N TYR A 205 -17.77 7.19 -0.69
CA TYR A 205 -17.81 5.81 -0.18
C TYR A 205 -17.71 5.82 1.35
N ASP A 206 -18.14 4.73 1.96
CA ASP A 206 -17.91 4.45 3.38
C ASP A 206 -16.86 3.35 3.56
N GLY A 207 -16.25 3.25 4.74
CA GLY A 207 -15.21 2.26 5.02
C GLY A 207 -13.85 2.59 4.36
N GLY A 208 -13.07 1.55 4.09
CA GLY A 208 -11.70 1.71 3.60
C GLY A 208 -10.73 2.19 4.67
N TYR A 209 -11.14 2.18 5.95
CA TYR A 209 -10.32 2.60 7.08
C TYR A 209 -9.08 1.74 7.20
N THR A 210 -7.97 2.34 7.57
CA THR A 210 -6.74 1.61 7.88
C THR A 210 -6.81 1.13 9.33
N GLY A 211 -6.91 -0.18 9.50
CA GLY A 211 -7.08 -0.83 10.79
C GLY A 211 -5.79 -1.43 11.33
N PHE A 212 -5.60 -1.27 12.63
CA PHE A 212 -4.50 -1.83 13.42
C PHE A 212 -5.07 -2.71 14.52
N PRO A 213 -5.36 -3.99 14.24
CA PRO A 213 -6.09 -4.87 15.16
C PRO A 213 -5.38 -5.06 16.50
N GLN A 214 -4.07 -5.04 16.51
CA GLN A 214 -3.26 -5.16 17.73
C GLN A 214 -3.60 -4.07 18.76
N TYR A 215 -4.00 -2.89 18.27
CA TYR A 215 -4.26 -1.72 19.12
C TYR A 215 -5.75 -1.38 19.21
N GLY A 216 -6.62 -2.13 18.54
CA GLY A 216 -8.05 -1.85 18.47
C GLY A 216 -8.39 -0.53 17.77
N VAL A 217 -7.52 -0.03 16.88
CA VAL A 217 -7.64 1.28 16.25
C VAL A 217 -7.91 1.15 14.76
N CYS A 218 -8.81 1.99 14.26
CA CYS A 218 -9.00 2.28 12.84
C CYS A 218 -8.80 3.77 12.57
N VAL A 219 -8.12 4.09 11.49
CA VAL A 219 -7.91 5.47 11.03
C VAL A 219 -8.65 5.67 9.72
N ASP A 220 -9.54 6.66 9.71
CA ASP A 220 -10.28 7.07 8.52
C ASP A 220 -9.46 8.05 7.69
N VAL A 221 -8.64 7.49 6.79
CA VAL A 221 -7.77 8.27 5.91
C VAL A 221 -8.54 8.63 4.64
N ARG A 222 -8.76 9.93 4.42
CA ARG A 222 -9.55 10.50 3.33
C ARG A 222 -8.70 11.36 2.40
N HIS A 223 -9.36 12.02 1.46
CA HIS A 223 -8.71 12.86 0.45
C HIS A 223 -7.75 13.89 1.06
N GLY A 224 -6.50 13.85 0.64
CA GLY A 224 -5.47 14.79 1.12
C GLY A 224 -4.94 14.54 2.53
N ASP A 225 -5.41 13.48 3.21
CA ASP A 225 -4.92 13.07 4.53
C ASP A 225 -3.58 12.34 4.42
N PHE A 226 -2.79 12.41 5.48
CA PHE A 226 -1.53 11.71 5.65
C PHE A 226 -1.54 10.78 6.86
N LEU A 227 -1.09 9.56 6.67
CA LEU A 227 -0.88 8.57 7.73
C LEU A 227 0.51 7.96 7.63
N GLY A 228 1.38 8.27 8.59
CA GLY A 228 2.66 7.60 8.79
C GLY A 228 2.51 6.43 9.77
N MET A 229 2.96 5.24 9.38
CA MET A 229 2.77 4.03 10.18
C MET A 229 3.94 3.06 10.10
N ASP A 230 4.17 2.32 11.19
CA ASP A 230 5.06 1.17 11.19
C ASP A 230 4.37 0.00 10.45
N VAL A 231 4.75 -0.19 9.20
CA VAL A 231 4.16 -1.22 8.32
C VAL A 231 4.61 -2.66 8.69
N HIS A 232 5.55 -2.81 9.60
CA HIS A 232 5.94 -4.11 10.16
C HIS A 232 4.97 -4.61 11.24
N LYS A 233 4.04 -3.75 11.69
CA LYS A 233 2.90 -4.14 12.51
C LYS A 233 1.73 -4.58 11.63
N PHE A 234 0.91 -5.49 12.15
CA PHE A 234 -0.27 -5.95 11.44
C PHE A 234 -1.24 -4.81 11.14
N HIS A 235 -1.59 -4.66 9.87
CA HIS A 235 -2.55 -3.67 9.41
C HIS A 235 -3.39 -4.22 8.24
N CYS A 236 -4.53 -3.58 8.01
CA CYS A 236 -5.49 -3.98 6.98
C CYS A 236 -6.38 -2.80 6.60
N ASN A 237 -7.26 -3.00 5.61
CA ASN A 237 -8.36 -2.06 5.37
C ASN A 237 -9.71 -2.70 5.67
N THR A 238 -10.64 -1.92 6.19
CA THR A 238 -12.05 -2.30 6.28
C THR A 238 -12.68 -2.34 4.88
N GLN A 239 -13.86 -2.92 4.78
CA GLN A 239 -14.59 -2.98 3.52
C GLN A 239 -14.90 -1.57 3.00
N ILE A 240 -14.73 -1.37 1.69
CA ILE A 240 -15.16 -0.16 0.99
C ILE A 240 -16.59 -0.37 0.49
N LYS A 241 -17.49 0.54 0.82
CA LYS A 241 -18.90 0.52 0.41
C LYS A 241 -19.19 1.76 -0.41
N PRO A 242 -19.50 1.64 -1.70
CA PRO A 242 -19.87 2.79 -2.51
C PRO A 242 -21.13 3.49 -1.98
N ILE A 243 -21.12 4.80 -1.94
CA ILE A 243 -22.28 5.66 -1.66
C ILE A 243 -22.76 6.27 -2.96
N THR A 244 -21.85 6.83 -3.77
CA THR A 244 -22.15 7.29 -5.12
C THR A 244 -21.94 6.18 -6.13
N LYS A 245 -22.68 6.22 -7.26
CA LYS A 245 -22.57 5.26 -8.37
C LYS A 245 -21.13 5.17 -8.87
N GLU A 246 -20.49 6.31 -9.02
CA GLU A 246 -19.09 6.42 -9.40
C GLU A 246 -18.28 6.93 -8.20
N TYR A 247 -17.27 6.19 -7.84
CA TYR A 247 -16.31 6.57 -6.84
C TYR A 247 -14.93 6.03 -7.18
N SER A 248 -13.91 6.70 -6.73
CA SER A 248 -12.55 6.16 -6.74
C SER A 248 -11.81 6.50 -5.46
N ARG A 249 -11.17 5.49 -4.89
CA ARG A 249 -10.21 5.60 -3.80
C ARG A 249 -8.85 5.16 -4.31
N LEU A 250 -7.99 6.11 -4.52
CA LEU A 250 -6.60 5.86 -4.89
C LEU A 250 -5.73 6.01 -3.64
N SER A 251 -5.16 4.93 -3.14
CA SER A 251 -4.22 5.00 -2.03
C SER A 251 -2.78 4.88 -2.52
N LEU A 252 -1.94 5.78 -2.04
CA LEU A 252 -0.51 5.81 -2.29
C LEU A 252 0.21 5.46 -1.00
N VAL A 253 1.10 4.47 -1.06
CA VAL A 253 1.99 4.13 0.06
C VAL A 253 3.42 4.38 -0.40
N CYS A 254 4.05 5.40 0.19
CA CYS A 254 5.43 5.79 -0.11
C CYS A 254 6.38 5.18 0.93
N TYR A 255 7.45 4.54 0.47
CA TYR A 255 8.40 3.85 1.33
C TYR A 255 9.80 3.74 0.73
N LEU A 256 10.78 3.47 1.57
CA LEU A 256 12.10 3.03 1.13
C LEU A 256 12.15 1.49 1.20
N ARG A 257 12.36 0.88 0.05
CA ARG A 257 12.49 -0.57 -0.01
C ARG A 257 13.89 -0.99 0.46
N GLU A 258 13.97 -1.90 1.45
CA GLU A 258 15.23 -2.31 2.07
C GLU A 258 16.27 -2.78 1.05
N LYS A 259 15.86 -3.60 0.08
CA LYS A 259 16.77 -4.13 -0.94
C LYS A 259 17.37 -3.05 -1.84
N MET A 260 16.72 -1.88 -1.97
CA MET A 260 17.23 -0.78 -2.78
C MET A 260 18.55 -0.21 -2.24
N ILE A 261 18.79 -0.31 -0.94
CA ILE A 261 20.04 0.16 -0.30
C ILE A 261 21.25 -0.65 -0.79
N ARG A 262 21.01 -1.88 -1.21
CA ARG A 262 22.05 -2.80 -1.67
C ARG A 262 22.20 -2.82 -3.18
N CYS A 263 21.56 -1.91 -3.91
CA CYS A 263 21.66 -1.86 -5.36
C CYS A 263 23.06 -1.48 -5.80
N ARG A 264 23.66 -2.34 -6.60
CA ARG A 264 24.96 -2.04 -7.21
C ARG A 264 24.74 -1.00 -8.31
N HIS A 265 25.58 -0.01 -8.31
CA HIS A 265 25.73 0.87 -9.45
C HIS A 265 26.35 0.06 -10.59
N LEU A 266 25.53 -0.25 -11.60
CA LEU A 266 26.03 -0.70 -12.90
C LEU A 266 26.45 0.51 -13.69
#